data_52319d8cfb644bd071a1f505909124e2
#
_entry.id   52319d8cfb644bd071a1f505909124e2
#
_cell.length_a   1.000
_cell.length_b   1.000
_cell.length_c   1.000
_cell.angle_alpha   90.00
_cell.angle_beta   90.00
_cell.angle_gamma   90.00
#
_symmetry.space_group_name_H-M   'P 1'
#
loop_
_entity.id
_entity.type
_entity.pdbx_description
1 polymer ?
#
loop_
_entity_poly.entity_id
_entity_poly.type
_entity_poly.pdbx_seq_one_letter_code
_entity_poly.pdbx_strand_id
1 'polypeptide(L)'
;MGIVQRQTIRGTAWSYLGALLGFVNIILLSPRIFTTGEIGVVQLLLSFATMLAQFSSLGFTNVINRLFPYFRGTRGRHHGFLGLAVVITLAGFIIALIFRKFYAPHSERVMLERSPLISRYSIYLPALLLVTLLFNLLDNYNKVLYDAVLGTFLREFFFRVLNLGLIVLFWAEIIDFDGYVFWYVVSQGVLLIIIFISLLMRGEISLRLEPGFITPHLRREIILLSLFGILTGISTVTLTT
;
A
#
# COMPACT_ATOMS: atom_id res chain seq x y z
N MET A 1 -9.49 -25.04 -17.90
CA MET A 1 -9.65 -23.81 -17.07
C MET A 1 -8.67 -22.76 -17.54
N GLY A 2 -9.17 -21.54 -17.87
CA GLY A 2 -8.31 -20.42 -18.29
C GLY A 2 -7.48 -19.88 -17.13
N ILE A 3 -6.36 -19.19 -17.43
CA ILE A 3 -5.44 -18.60 -16.45
C ILE A 3 -6.21 -17.67 -15.48
N VAL A 4 -7.12 -16.86 -16.00
CA VAL A 4 -7.93 -15.91 -15.21
C VAL A 4 -8.80 -16.65 -14.18
N GLN A 5 -9.51 -17.70 -14.59
CA GLN A 5 -10.38 -18.47 -13.70
C GLN A 5 -9.60 -19.11 -12.53
N ARG A 6 -8.42 -19.67 -12.82
CA ARG A 6 -7.55 -20.27 -11.81
C ARG A 6 -7.03 -19.23 -10.82
N GLN A 7 -6.66 -18.04 -11.30
CA GLN A 7 -6.23 -16.94 -10.44
C GLN A 7 -7.37 -16.40 -9.57
N THR A 8 -8.57 -16.25 -10.14
CA THR A 8 -9.75 -15.82 -9.38
C THR A 8 -10.06 -16.79 -8.24
N ILE A 9 -10.13 -18.09 -8.50
CA ILE A 9 -10.42 -19.10 -7.46
C ILE A 9 -9.36 -19.05 -6.35
N ARG A 10 -8.09 -19.00 -6.70
CA ARG A 10 -7.00 -18.91 -5.70
C ARG A 10 -7.04 -17.61 -4.91
N GLY A 11 -7.23 -16.47 -5.58
CA GLY A 11 -7.36 -15.18 -4.93
C GLY A 11 -8.54 -15.13 -3.96
N THR A 12 -9.69 -15.64 -4.38
CA THR A 12 -10.88 -15.74 -3.54
C THR A 12 -10.65 -16.64 -2.32
N ALA A 13 -10.01 -17.80 -2.49
CA ALA A 13 -9.67 -18.67 -1.36
C ALA A 13 -8.79 -17.96 -0.32
N TRP A 14 -7.74 -17.26 -0.76
CA TRP A 14 -6.89 -16.47 0.14
C TRP A 14 -7.63 -15.32 0.81
N SER A 15 -8.55 -14.66 0.11
CA SER A 15 -9.39 -13.60 0.69
C SER A 15 -10.32 -14.13 1.78
N TYR A 16 -10.94 -15.29 1.60
CA TYR A 16 -11.78 -15.91 2.64
C TYR A 16 -10.98 -16.36 3.85
N LEU A 17 -9.84 -17.04 3.64
CA LEU A 17 -8.94 -17.42 4.73
C LEU A 17 -8.44 -16.18 5.49
N GLY A 18 -8.10 -15.14 4.75
CA GLY A 18 -7.74 -13.88 5.32
C GLY A 18 -8.87 -13.23 6.13
N ALA A 19 -10.09 -13.20 5.60
CA ALA A 19 -11.24 -12.64 6.30
C ALA A 19 -11.47 -13.36 7.65
N LEU A 20 -11.32 -14.68 7.68
CA LEU A 20 -11.44 -15.49 8.89
C LEU A 20 -10.35 -15.14 9.91
N LEU A 21 -9.09 -15.02 9.47
CA LEU A 21 -8.00 -14.54 10.32
C LEU A 21 -8.21 -13.10 10.80
N GLY A 22 -8.71 -12.23 9.94
CA GLY A 22 -9.03 -10.85 10.30
C GLY A 22 -10.12 -10.77 11.37
N PHE A 23 -11.14 -11.61 11.28
CA PHE A 23 -12.17 -11.74 12.30
C PHE A 23 -11.56 -12.15 13.66
N VAL A 24 -10.69 -13.17 13.65
CA VAL A 24 -10.00 -13.61 14.87
C VAL A 24 -9.14 -12.49 15.45
N ASN A 25 -8.33 -11.83 14.63
CA ASN A 25 -7.41 -10.79 15.09
C ASN A 25 -8.15 -9.56 15.61
N ILE A 26 -9.09 -9.01 14.83
CA ILE A 26 -9.71 -7.70 15.12
C ILE A 26 -10.88 -7.83 16.09
N ILE A 27 -11.70 -8.86 15.95
CA ILE A 27 -12.95 -8.97 16.71
C ILE A 27 -12.77 -9.81 17.97
N LEU A 28 -11.98 -10.89 17.91
CA LEU A 28 -11.83 -11.78 19.07
C LEU A 28 -10.64 -11.43 19.95
N LEU A 29 -9.46 -11.18 19.38
CA LEU A 29 -8.22 -11.01 20.13
C LEU A 29 -7.96 -9.55 20.51
N SER A 30 -8.03 -8.62 19.54
CA SER A 30 -7.66 -7.23 19.81
C SER A 30 -8.45 -6.60 20.98
N PRO A 31 -9.78 -6.74 21.11
CA PRO A 31 -10.51 -6.11 22.22
C PRO A 31 -10.24 -6.73 23.60
N ARG A 32 -9.66 -7.94 23.64
CA ARG A 32 -9.33 -8.64 24.89
C ARG A 32 -7.91 -8.36 25.36
N ILE A 33 -7.03 -7.94 24.44
CA ILE A 33 -5.59 -7.84 24.67
C ILE A 33 -5.16 -6.38 24.71
N PHE A 34 -5.72 -5.53 23.84
CA PHE A 34 -5.40 -4.12 23.73
C PHE A 34 -6.46 -3.24 24.37
N THR A 35 -6.03 -2.08 24.85
CA THR A 35 -6.95 -1.02 25.24
C THR A 35 -7.62 -0.37 24.03
N THR A 36 -8.79 0.23 24.22
CA THR A 36 -9.52 0.94 23.15
C THR A 36 -8.66 2.03 22.49
N GLY A 37 -7.81 2.71 23.30
CA GLY A 37 -6.88 3.74 22.78
C GLY A 37 -5.82 3.17 21.85
N GLU A 38 -5.22 2.03 22.20
CA GLU A 38 -4.21 1.34 21.40
C GLU A 38 -4.77 0.84 20.08
N ILE A 39 -5.96 0.21 20.11
CA ILE A 39 -6.66 -0.21 18.88
C ILE A 39 -6.93 1.00 17.99
N GLY A 40 -7.42 2.10 18.59
CA GLY A 40 -7.71 3.34 17.87
C GLY A 40 -6.48 3.93 17.19
N VAL A 41 -5.34 3.95 17.87
CA VAL A 41 -4.07 4.45 17.29
C VAL A 41 -3.66 3.66 16.06
N VAL A 42 -3.63 2.33 16.14
CA VAL A 42 -3.21 1.49 15.00
C VAL A 42 -4.16 1.67 13.81
N GLN A 43 -5.47 1.69 14.05
CA GLN A 43 -6.45 1.88 12.98
C GLN A 43 -6.35 3.27 12.34
N LEU A 44 -6.16 4.32 13.13
CA LEU A 44 -5.99 5.67 12.62
C LEU A 44 -4.71 5.82 11.80
N LEU A 45 -3.58 5.29 12.28
CA LEU A 45 -2.32 5.30 11.53
C LEU A 45 -2.47 4.64 10.15
N LEU A 46 -3.13 3.47 10.11
CA LEU A 46 -3.41 2.77 8.86
C LEU A 46 -4.34 3.55 7.94
N SER A 47 -5.42 4.08 8.49
CA SER A 47 -6.40 4.85 7.72
C SER A 47 -5.76 6.11 7.12
N PHE A 48 -4.96 6.84 7.89
CA PHE A 48 -4.21 7.99 7.38
C PHE A 48 -3.16 7.58 6.36
N ALA A 49 -2.41 6.49 6.59
CA ALA A 49 -1.42 6.01 5.64
C ALA A 49 -2.05 5.59 4.31
N THR A 50 -3.17 4.85 4.35
CA THR A 50 -3.89 4.42 3.13
C THR A 50 -4.54 5.58 2.39
N MET A 51 -5.17 6.51 3.11
CA MET A 51 -5.75 7.73 2.55
C MET A 51 -4.68 8.58 1.87
N LEU A 52 -3.59 8.88 2.56
CA LEU A 52 -2.48 9.64 2.00
C LEU A 52 -1.83 8.89 0.82
N ALA A 53 -1.69 7.57 0.88
CA ALA A 53 -1.17 6.77 -0.22
C ALA A 53 -2.06 6.86 -1.47
N GLN A 54 -3.37 6.91 -1.30
CA GLN A 54 -4.30 7.08 -2.41
C GLN A 54 -4.06 8.42 -3.13
N PHE A 55 -3.94 9.53 -2.40
CA PHE A 55 -3.63 10.85 -2.99
C PHE A 55 -2.22 10.91 -3.56
N SER A 56 -1.23 10.38 -2.84
CA SER A 56 0.18 10.40 -3.22
C SER A 56 0.49 9.50 -4.42
N SER A 57 -0.40 8.55 -4.76
CA SER A 57 -0.28 7.77 -5.99
C SER A 57 -0.44 8.63 -7.25
N LEU A 58 -0.90 9.90 -7.11
CA LEU A 58 -1.19 10.85 -8.19
C LEU A 58 -2.06 10.22 -9.29
N GLY A 59 -2.94 9.28 -8.94
CA GLY A 59 -3.81 8.57 -9.86
C GLY A 59 -3.08 7.61 -10.80
N PHE A 60 -1.77 7.36 -10.59
CA PHE A 60 -0.96 6.57 -11.51
C PHE A 60 -1.38 5.10 -11.57
N THR A 61 -2.11 4.60 -10.58
CA THR A 61 -2.76 3.27 -10.63
C THR A 61 -3.64 3.11 -11.88
N ASN A 62 -4.40 4.15 -12.27
CA ASN A 62 -5.24 4.12 -13.47
C ASN A 62 -4.38 4.13 -14.74
N VAL A 63 -3.26 4.84 -14.72
CA VAL A 63 -2.27 4.83 -15.81
C VAL A 63 -1.69 3.44 -16.01
N ILE A 64 -1.30 2.76 -14.92
CA ILE A 64 -0.79 1.38 -14.96
C ILE A 64 -1.82 0.47 -15.63
N ASN A 65 -3.04 0.46 -15.14
CA ASN A 65 -4.08 -0.46 -15.60
C ASN A 65 -4.47 -0.23 -17.07
N ARG A 66 -4.43 1.01 -17.55
CA ARG A 66 -4.91 1.36 -18.90
C ARG A 66 -3.80 1.44 -19.94
N LEU A 67 -2.63 1.96 -19.58
CA LEU A 67 -1.56 2.20 -20.55
C LEU A 67 -0.47 1.12 -20.55
N PHE A 68 -0.39 0.25 -19.56
CA PHE A 68 0.59 -0.83 -19.55
C PHE A 68 0.63 -1.68 -20.82
N PRO A 69 -0.50 -2.03 -21.50
CA PRO A 69 -0.47 -2.78 -22.73
C PRO A 69 0.36 -2.11 -23.84
N TYR A 70 0.42 -0.77 -23.89
CA TYR A 70 1.23 -0.02 -24.87
C TYR A 70 2.72 -0.11 -24.57
N PHE A 71 3.09 -0.25 -23.29
CA PHE A 71 4.49 -0.38 -22.86
C PHE A 71 4.98 -1.83 -22.86
N ARG A 72 4.10 -2.79 -23.10
CA ARG A 72 4.42 -4.21 -22.99
C ARG A 72 5.46 -4.63 -24.03
N GLY A 73 6.70 -4.84 -23.61
CA GLY A 73 7.81 -5.32 -24.45
C GLY A 73 8.04 -6.83 -24.30
N THR A 74 8.77 -7.41 -25.28
CA THR A 74 8.99 -8.86 -25.40
C THR A 74 10.05 -9.44 -24.46
N ARG A 75 10.80 -8.61 -23.71
CA ARG A 75 11.93 -9.04 -22.88
C ARG A 75 11.84 -8.58 -21.42
N GLY A 76 10.65 -8.41 -20.85
CA GLY A 76 10.48 -7.97 -19.45
C GLY A 76 10.93 -6.53 -19.18
N ARG A 77 11.42 -5.79 -20.18
CA ARG A 77 11.88 -4.41 -19.99
C ARG A 77 10.78 -3.36 -20.04
N HIS A 78 9.64 -3.68 -20.68
CA HIS A 78 8.44 -2.84 -20.76
C HIS A 78 8.74 -1.34 -20.96
N HIS A 79 9.73 -1.01 -21.82
CA HIS A 79 10.21 0.35 -22.11
C HIS A 79 10.47 1.21 -20.86
N GLY A 80 10.80 0.59 -19.70
CA GLY A 80 11.06 1.28 -18.44
C GLY A 80 9.82 1.85 -17.75
N PHE A 81 8.63 1.32 -18.03
CA PHE A 81 7.38 1.78 -17.46
C PHE A 81 7.37 1.73 -15.92
N LEU A 82 7.96 0.69 -15.31
CA LEU A 82 8.09 0.59 -13.85
C LEU A 82 8.95 1.75 -13.29
N GLY A 83 10.03 2.13 -14.01
CA GLY A 83 10.86 3.27 -13.61
C GLY A 83 10.06 4.58 -13.60
N LEU A 84 9.25 4.82 -14.63
CA LEU A 84 8.33 5.97 -14.68
C LEU A 84 7.35 5.94 -13.50
N ALA A 85 6.75 4.78 -13.26
CA ALA A 85 5.80 4.59 -12.18
C ALA A 85 6.42 4.88 -10.79
N VAL A 86 7.62 4.38 -10.54
CA VAL A 86 8.36 4.63 -9.29
C VAL A 86 8.69 6.12 -9.13
N VAL A 87 9.18 6.79 -10.17
CA VAL A 87 9.50 8.24 -10.12
C VAL A 87 8.27 9.06 -9.78
N ILE A 88 7.13 8.81 -10.43
CA ILE A 88 5.89 9.56 -10.17
C ILE A 88 5.38 9.27 -8.74
N THR A 89 5.43 8.01 -8.31
CA THR A 89 5.02 7.62 -6.94
C THR A 89 5.90 8.27 -5.87
N LEU A 90 7.22 8.32 -6.08
CA LEU A 90 8.14 9.00 -5.17
C LEU A 90 7.94 10.52 -5.18
N ALA A 91 7.65 11.13 -6.33
CA ALA A 91 7.28 12.54 -6.39
C ALA A 91 6.00 12.82 -5.57
N GLY A 92 4.97 11.99 -5.69
CA GLY A 92 3.78 12.07 -4.87
C GLY A 92 4.05 11.89 -3.38
N PHE A 93 4.93 10.98 -3.00
CA PHE A 93 5.38 10.81 -1.63
C PHE A 93 6.05 12.08 -1.08
N ILE A 94 6.96 12.68 -1.86
CA ILE A 94 7.62 13.93 -1.47
C ILE A 94 6.61 15.07 -1.29
N ILE A 95 5.64 15.20 -2.20
CA ILE A 95 4.55 16.18 -2.10
C ILE A 95 3.76 15.96 -0.79
N ALA A 96 3.43 14.71 -0.45
CA ALA A 96 2.74 14.38 0.80
C ALA A 96 3.55 14.75 2.04
N LEU A 97 4.87 14.51 2.02
CA LEU A 97 5.76 14.91 3.13
C LEU A 97 5.84 16.43 3.28
N ILE A 98 5.92 17.17 2.17
CA ILE A 98 5.91 18.63 2.18
C ILE A 98 4.57 19.13 2.75
N PHE A 99 3.47 18.60 2.26
CA PHE A 99 2.13 18.92 2.76
C PHE A 99 2.03 18.66 4.27
N ARG A 100 2.48 17.49 4.73
CA ARG A 100 2.54 17.15 6.15
C ARG A 100 3.34 18.20 6.93
N LYS A 101 4.53 18.59 6.48
CA LYS A 101 5.38 19.57 7.17
C LYS A 101 4.69 20.92 7.38
N PHE A 102 3.88 21.38 6.41
CA PHE A 102 3.15 22.62 6.51
C PHE A 102 1.88 22.53 7.38
N TYR A 103 1.19 21.37 7.34
CA TYR A 103 -0.08 21.20 8.05
C TYR A 103 0.08 20.49 9.41
N ALA A 104 1.16 19.75 9.64
CA ALA A 104 1.39 19.03 10.89
C ALA A 104 1.37 19.97 12.13
N PRO A 105 1.99 21.16 12.12
CA PRO A 105 1.99 22.02 13.31
C PRO A 105 0.59 22.42 13.77
N HIS A 106 -0.36 22.53 12.83
CA HIS A 106 -1.75 22.86 13.16
C HIS A 106 -2.54 21.62 13.59
N SER A 107 -2.40 20.52 12.85
CA SER A 107 -3.09 19.27 13.15
C SER A 107 -2.55 18.56 14.38
N GLU A 108 -1.24 18.62 14.64
CA GLU A 108 -0.62 18.03 15.83
C GLU A 108 -1.09 18.72 17.12
N ARG A 109 -1.28 20.02 17.14
CA ARG A 109 -1.88 20.72 18.31
C ARG A 109 -3.28 20.21 18.60
N VAL A 110 -4.13 20.10 17.58
CA VAL A 110 -5.48 19.58 17.72
C VAL A 110 -5.50 18.09 18.09
N MET A 111 -4.55 17.31 17.58
CA MET A 111 -4.41 15.88 17.91
C MET A 111 -3.82 15.67 19.30
N LEU A 112 -2.84 16.44 19.72
CA LEU A 112 -2.28 16.41 21.08
C LEU A 112 -3.33 16.66 22.15
N GLU A 113 -4.25 17.62 21.89
CA GLU A 113 -5.36 17.91 22.80
C GLU A 113 -6.37 16.76 22.89
N ARG A 114 -6.54 16.01 21.79
CA ARG A 114 -7.55 14.93 21.71
C ARG A 114 -7.00 13.54 22.03
N SER A 115 -5.73 13.26 21.72
CA SER A 115 -5.13 11.95 21.99
C SER A 115 -3.59 12.03 21.97
N PRO A 116 -2.92 12.03 23.13
CA PRO A 116 -1.45 12.04 23.24
C PRO A 116 -0.80 10.83 22.56
N LEU A 117 -1.49 9.68 22.55
CA LEU A 117 -0.99 8.45 21.91
C LEU A 117 -0.84 8.61 20.40
N ILE A 118 -1.81 9.23 19.71
CA ILE A 118 -1.75 9.41 18.25
C ILE A 118 -0.55 10.29 17.88
N SER A 119 -0.29 11.34 18.64
CA SER A 119 0.86 12.22 18.41
C SER A 119 2.18 11.44 18.52
N ARG A 120 2.34 10.61 19.56
CA ARG A 120 3.54 9.80 19.78
C ARG A 120 3.85 8.89 18.61
N TYR A 121 2.84 8.19 18.07
CA TYR A 121 3.02 7.22 16.98
C TYR A 121 2.95 7.83 15.58
N SER A 122 2.63 9.12 15.45
CA SER A 122 2.58 9.81 14.15
C SER A 122 3.94 9.80 13.41
N ILE A 123 5.04 9.56 14.13
CA ILE A 123 6.40 9.41 13.56
C ILE A 123 6.49 8.23 12.58
N TYR A 124 5.67 7.20 12.77
CA TYR A 124 5.63 6.03 11.88
C TYR A 124 4.83 6.27 10.58
N LEU A 125 4.04 7.35 10.52
CA LEU A 125 3.18 7.65 9.37
C LEU A 125 3.94 7.79 8.05
N PRO A 126 5.11 8.48 7.96
CA PRO A 126 5.87 8.54 6.71
C PRO A 126 6.37 7.18 6.24
N ALA A 127 6.81 6.32 7.16
CA ALA A 127 7.27 4.97 6.83
C ALA A 127 6.11 4.11 6.32
N LEU A 128 4.97 4.12 7.01
CA LEU A 128 3.75 3.44 6.58
C LEU A 128 3.27 3.94 5.23
N LEU A 129 3.27 5.26 5.01
CA LEU A 129 2.89 5.87 3.74
C LEU A 129 3.77 5.37 2.60
N LEU A 130 5.09 5.41 2.78
CA LEU A 130 6.05 4.98 1.75
C LEU A 130 5.85 3.50 1.40
N VAL A 131 5.80 2.65 2.43
CA VAL A 131 5.64 1.19 2.26
C VAL A 131 4.30 0.88 1.59
N THR A 132 3.21 1.50 2.02
CA THR A 132 1.88 1.32 1.43
C THR A 132 1.84 1.77 -0.03
N LEU A 133 2.43 2.93 -0.34
CA LEU A 133 2.53 3.45 -1.70
C LEU A 133 3.28 2.49 -2.64
N LEU A 134 4.48 2.08 -2.23
CA LEU A 134 5.32 1.19 -3.04
C LEU A 134 4.69 -0.20 -3.16
N PHE A 135 4.10 -0.72 -2.10
CA PHE A 135 3.38 -2.00 -2.18
C PHE A 135 2.20 -1.92 -3.16
N ASN A 136 1.37 -0.86 -3.08
CA ASN A 136 0.25 -0.66 -3.99
C ASN A 136 0.72 -0.53 -5.45
N LEU A 137 1.83 0.18 -5.69
CA LEU A 137 2.43 0.30 -7.01
C LEU A 137 2.83 -1.06 -7.56
N LEU A 138 3.62 -1.85 -6.80
CA LEU A 138 4.13 -3.15 -7.24
C LEU A 138 3.01 -4.19 -7.36
N ASP A 139 2.01 -4.15 -6.48
CA ASP A 139 0.82 -5.01 -6.56
C ASP A 139 0.02 -4.74 -7.84
N ASN A 140 -0.24 -3.47 -8.18
CA ASN A 140 -0.90 -3.10 -9.43
C ASN A 140 -0.06 -3.49 -10.65
N TYR A 141 1.26 -3.33 -10.58
CA TYR A 141 2.16 -3.78 -11.63
C TYR A 141 2.14 -5.30 -11.81
N ASN A 142 2.12 -6.07 -10.72
CA ASN A 142 1.94 -7.53 -10.78
C ASN A 142 0.61 -7.93 -11.42
N LYS A 143 -0.48 -7.23 -11.11
CA LYS A 143 -1.80 -7.51 -11.69
C LYS A 143 -1.82 -7.36 -13.20
N VAL A 144 -1.17 -6.34 -13.75
CA VAL A 144 -1.08 -6.14 -15.21
C VAL A 144 -0.11 -7.12 -15.88
N LEU A 145 0.80 -7.74 -15.11
CA LEU A 145 1.63 -8.87 -15.53
C LEU A 145 0.92 -10.24 -15.39
N TYR A 146 -0.40 -10.24 -15.13
CA TYR A 146 -1.21 -11.44 -14.92
C TYR A 146 -0.82 -12.27 -13.68
N ASP A 147 -0.36 -11.63 -12.61
CA ASP A 147 -0.20 -12.25 -11.30
C ASP A 147 -0.92 -11.44 -10.20
N ALA A 148 -2.22 -11.58 -10.14
CA ALA A 148 -3.03 -10.93 -9.11
C ALA A 148 -3.05 -11.71 -7.78
N VAL A 149 -2.61 -12.96 -7.78
CA VAL A 149 -2.74 -13.86 -6.61
C VAL A 149 -1.75 -13.49 -5.52
N LEU A 150 -0.50 -13.15 -5.89
CA LEU A 150 0.55 -12.87 -4.92
C LEU A 150 0.19 -11.67 -4.03
N GLY A 151 -0.22 -10.55 -4.61
CA GLY A 151 -0.59 -9.37 -3.84
C GLY A 151 -1.77 -9.61 -2.90
N THR A 152 -2.80 -10.34 -3.39
CA THR A 152 -3.94 -10.74 -2.56
C THR A 152 -3.52 -11.65 -1.41
N PHE A 153 -2.69 -12.67 -1.68
CA PHE A 153 -2.13 -13.56 -0.66
C PHE A 153 -1.37 -12.78 0.41
N LEU A 154 -0.46 -11.88 0.01
CA LEU A 154 0.36 -11.11 0.93
C LEU A 154 -0.48 -10.21 1.82
N ARG A 155 -1.43 -9.47 1.24
CA ARG A 155 -2.24 -8.48 1.97
C ARG A 155 -3.32 -9.14 2.83
N GLU A 156 -4.06 -10.10 2.27
CA GLU A 156 -5.25 -10.65 2.93
C GLU A 156 -4.90 -11.78 3.91
N PHE A 157 -3.92 -12.59 3.59
CA PHE A 157 -3.58 -13.75 4.43
C PHE A 157 -2.29 -13.56 5.19
N PHE A 158 -1.17 -13.38 4.49
CA PHE A 158 0.16 -13.39 5.11
C PHE A 158 0.35 -12.27 6.14
N PHE A 159 -0.09 -11.05 5.81
CA PHE A 159 -0.06 -9.94 6.77
C PHE A 159 -0.86 -10.22 8.03
N ARG A 160 -2.04 -10.85 7.90
CA ARG A 160 -2.87 -11.18 9.07
C ARG A 160 -2.27 -12.28 9.94
N VAL A 161 -1.52 -13.21 9.33
CA VAL A 161 -0.73 -14.20 10.09
C VAL A 161 0.40 -13.52 10.85
N LEU A 162 1.15 -12.60 10.21
CA LEU A 162 2.18 -11.82 10.91
C LEU A 162 1.60 -11.01 12.06
N ASN A 163 0.48 -10.33 11.82
CA ASN A 163 -0.19 -9.56 12.87
C ASN A 163 -0.69 -10.44 14.02
N LEU A 164 -1.21 -11.64 13.72
CA LEU A 164 -1.56 -12.62 14.75
C LEU A 164 -0.35 -12.98 15.63
N GLY A 165 0.81 -13.22 14.99
CA GLY A 165 2.06 -13.47 15.71
C GLY A 165 2.44 -12.30 16.63
N LEU A 166 2.31 -11.05 16.16
CA LEU A 166 2.58 -9.87 16.96
C LEU A 166 1.62 -9.72 18.14
N ILE A 167 0.33 -10.01 17.95
CA ILE A 167 -0.67 -9.99 19.02
C ILE A 167 -0.31 -11.02 20.10
N VAL A 168 0.13 -12.23 19.70
CA VAL A 168 0.55 -13.29 20.63
C VAL A 168 1.81 -12.88 21.40
N LEU A 169 2.81 -12.25 20.72
CA LEU A 169 4.03 -11.75 21.37
C LEU A 169 3.71 -10.64 22.39
N PHE A 170 2.77 -9.76 22.07
CA PHE A 170 2.31 -8.72 22.99
C PHE A 170 1.54 -9.32 24.17
N TRP A 171 0.65 -10.28 23.91
CA TRP A 171 -0.08 -10.99 24.96
C TRP A 171 0.84 -11.76 25.92
N ALA A 172 1.93 -12.33 25.40
CA ALA A 172 2.95 -13.04 26.19
C ALA A 172 3.91 -12.06 26.91
N GLU A 173 3.67 -10.75 26.87
CA GLU A 173 4.50 -9.69 27.49
C GLU A 173 5.96 -9.69 27.01
N ILE A 174 6.24 -10.30 25.83
CA ILE A 174 7.57 -10.32 25.20
C ILE A 174 7.90 -8.96 24.58
N ILE A 175 6.88 -8.28 24.06
CA ILE A 175 6.99 -6.94 23.48
C ILE A 175 5.97 -6.03 24.16
N ASP A 176 6.33 -4.76 24.35
CA ASP A 176 5.43 -3.69 24.75
C ASP A 176 4.63 -3.12 23.55
N PHE A 177 3.75 -2.16 23.78
CA PHE A 177 2.95 -1.55 22.72
C PHE A 177 3.80 -0.77 21.72
N ASP A 178 4.90 -0.13 22.17
CA ASP A 178 5.86 0.52 21.27
C ASP A 178 6.50 -0.50 20.31
N GLY A 179 6.93 -1.64 20.85
CA GLY A 179 7.45 -2.76 20.08
C GLY A 179 6.42 -3.32 19.11
N TYR A 180 5.16 -3.47 19.54
CA TYR A 180 4.08 -3.94 18.67
C TYR A 180 3.89 -3.00 17.46
N VAL A 181 3.78 -1.69 17.68
CA VAL A 181 3.62 -0.71 16.58
C VAL A 181 4.82 -0.72 15.66
N PHE A 182 6.04 -0.79 16.21
CA PHE A 182 7.26 -0.88 15.41
C PHE A 182 7.26 -2.11 14.49
N TRP A 183 7.04 -3.31 15.07
CA TRP A 183 7.04 -4.55 14.31
C TRP A 183 5.86 -4.64 13.33
N TYR A 184 4.74 -4.00 13.64
CA TYR A 184 3.62 -3.85 12.72
C TYR A 184 4.02 -3.09 11.45
N VAL A 185 4.75 -1.98 11.59
CA VAL A 185 5.29 -1.21 10.45
C VAL A 185 6.30 -2.05 9.67
N VAL A 186 7.20 -2.75 10.37
CA VAL A 186 8.17 -3.67 9.75
C VAL A 186 7.47 -4.77 8.96
N SER A 187 6.40 -5.34 9.49
CA SER A 187 5.61 -6.37 8.80
C SER A 187 5.06 -5.89 7.46
N GLN A 188 4.60 -4.64 7.37
CA GLN A 188 4.22 -4.03 6.08
C GLN A 188 5.41 -3.96 5.11
N GLY A 189 6.60 -3.63 5.63
CA GLY A 189 7.85 -3.62 4.85
C GLY A 189 8.22 -5.00 4.33
N VAL A 190 7.98 -6.06 5.10
CA VAL A 190 8.23 -7.45 4.67
C VAL A 190 7.38 -7.79 3.44
N LEU A 191 6.11 -7.39 3.41
CA LEU A 191 5.25 -7.61 2.23
C LEU A 191 5.80 -6.93 0.99
N LEU A 192 6.27 -5.67 1.14
CA LEU A 192 6.89 -4.92 0.06
C LEU A 192 8.15 -5.63 -0.46
N ILE A 193 9.00 -6.12 0.43
CA ILE A 193 10.22 -6.84 0.06
C ILE A 193 9.87 -8.13 -0.70
N ILE A 194 8.90 -8.90 -0.25
CA ILE A 194 8.50 -10.16 -0.91
C ILE A 194 8.00 -9.90 -2.32
N ILE A 195 7.11 -8.92 -2.52
CA ILE A 195 6.59 -8.61 -3.86
C ILE A 195 7.68 -8.06 -4.79
N PHE A 196 8.61 -7.27 -4.25
CA PHE A 196 9.77 -6.75 -4.99
C PHE A 196 10.71 -7.88 -5.42
N ILE A 197 11.07 -8.79 -4.51
CA ILE A 197 11.90 -9.96 -4.83
C ILE A 197 11.22 -10.84 -5.88
N SER A 198 9.91 -11.06 -5.79
CA SER A 198 9.17 -11.84 -6.78
C SER A 198 9.28 -11.24 -8.19
N LEU A 199 9.16 -9.92 -8.32
CA LEU A 199 9.33 -9.21 -9.60
C LEU A 199 10.79 -9.26 -10.09
N LEU A 200 11.75 -9.14 -9.18
CA LEU A 200 13.17 -9.22 -9.49
C LEU A 200 13.54 -10.61 -10.05
N MET A 201 13.07 -11.68 -9.40
CA MET A 201 13.31 -13.07 -9.82
C MET A 201 12.70 -13.40 -11.20
N ARG A 202 11.61 -12.72 -11.56
CA ARG A 202 10.97 -12.85 -12.89
C ARG A 202 11.66 -12.00 -13.98
N GLY A 203 12.61 -11.15 -13.62
CA GLY A 203 13.28 -10.25 -14.55
C GLY A 203 12.39 -9.12 -15.10
N GLU A 204 11.27 -8.82 -14.42
CA GLU A 204 10.28 -7.82 -14.83
C GLU A 204 10.63 -6.40 -14.32
N ILE A 205 11.75 -6.24 -13.62
CA ILE A 205 12.20 -4.94 -13.10
C ILE A 205 13.09 -4.26 -14.15
N SER A 206 12.58 -3.22 -14.78
CA SER A 206 13.36 -2.30 -15.61
C SER A 206 13.07 -0.87 -15.18
N LEU A 207 14.08 -0.22 -14.60
CA LEU A 207 13.98 1.19 -14.17
C LEU A 207 14.47 2.15 -15.26
N ARG A 208 15.12 1.64 -16.32
CA ARG A 208 15.67 2.47 -17.39
C ARG A 208 14.58 2.88 -18.36
N LEU A 209 14.15 4.12 -18.23
CA LEU A 209 13.19 4.74 -19.14
C LEU A 209 13.80 4.89 -20.52
N GLU A 210 13.06 4.54 -21.56
CA GLU A 210 13.42 4.82 -22.95
C GLU A 210 12.82 6.19 -23.36
N PRO A 211 13.59 7.29 -23.37
CA PRO A 211 13.03 8.64 -23.55
C PRO A 211 12.31 8.83 -24.87
N GLY A 212 12.73 8.12 -25.93
CA GLY A 212 12.13 8.19 -27.26
C GLY A 212 10.79 7.49 -27.39
N PHE A 213 10.40 6.66 -26.39
CA PHE A 213 9.14 5.93 -26.44
C PHE A 213 7.93 6.79 -26.05
N ILE A 214 8.13 7.80 -25.20
CA ILE A 214 7.05 8.66 -24.72
C ILE A 214 6.77 9.76 -25.75
N THR A 215 5.82 9.47 -26.65
CA THR A 215 5.32 10.46 -27.61
C THR A 215 4.53 11.58 -26.92
N PRO A 216 4.40 12.79 -27.55
CA PRO A 216 3.56 13.86 -27.00
C PRO A 216 2.11 13.43 -26.73
N HIS A 217 1.56 12.57 -27.57
CA HIS A 217 0.21 12.01 -27.39
C HIS A 217 0.14 11.14 -26.12
N LEU A 218 1.07 10.22 -25.95
CA LEU A 218 1.14 9.33 -24.79
C LEU A 218 1.33 10.12 -23.47
N ARG A 219 2.16 11.16 -23.52
CA ARG A 219 2.35 12.08 -22.38
C ARG A 219 1.03 12.75 -21.97
N ARG A 220 0.25 13.22 -22.94
CA ARG A 220 -1.06 13.82 -22.69
C ARG A 220 -2.03 12.82 -22.08
N GLU A 221 -2.06 11.59 -22.59
CA GLU A 221 -2.90 10.52 -22.03
C GLU A 221 -2.51 10.17 -20.58
N ILE A 222 -1.21 10.05 -20.28
CA ILE A 222 -0.72 9.81 -18.92
C ILE A 222 -1.23 10.90 -17.97
N ILE A 223 -1.10 12.18 -18.36
CA ILE A 223 -1.56 13.32 -17.53
C ILE A 223 -3.07 13.26 -17.31
N LEU A 224 -3.86 13.06 -18.37
CA LEU A 224 -5.32 12.99 -18.26
C LEU A 224 -5.78 11.83 -17.37
N LEU A 225 -5.20 10.64 -17.56
CA LEU A 225 -5.52 9.47 -16.73
C LEU A 225 -5.10 9.64 -15.27
N SER A 226 -3.99 10.33 -15.01
CA SER A 226 -3.55 10.66 -13.66
C SER A 226 -4.54 11.63 -13.00
N LEU A 227 -5.00 12.67 -13.69
CA LEU A 227 -6.01 13.58 -13.17
C LEU A 227 -7.34 12.88 -12.87
N PHE A 228 -7.82 12.03 -13.78
CA PHE A 228 -8.99 11.20 -13.51
C PHE A 228 -8.78 10.24 -12.33
N GLY A 229 -7.57 9.70 -12.18
CA GLY A 229 -7.20 8.84 -11.05
C GLY A 229 -7.25 9.57 -9.71
N ILE A 230 -6.83 10.82 -9.65
CA ILE A 230 -6.95 11.65 -8.45
C ILE A 230 -8.42 11.89 -8.11
N LEU A 231 -9.25 12.24 -9.10
CA LEU A 231 -10.70 12.45 -8.90
C LEU A 231 -11.41 11.20 -8.40
N THR A 232 -11.10 10.03 -8.97
CA THR A 232 -11.64 8.75 -8.48
C THR A 232 -11.16 8.42 -7.07
N GLY A 233 -9.92 8.75 -6.73
CA GLY A 233 -9.38 8.62 -5.38
C GLY A 233 -10.15 9.44 -4.35
N ILE A 234 -10.47 10.69 -4.66
CA ILE A 234 -11.29 11.57 -3.81
C ILE A 234 -12.67 10.96 -3.59
N SER A 235 -13.33 10.51 -4.66
CA SER A 235 -14.66 9.89 -4.56
C SER A 235 -14.66 8.63 -3.68
N THR A 236 -13.63 7.81 -3.78
CA THR A 236 -13.52 6.58 -2.98
C THR A 236 -13.36 6.90 -1.48
N VAL A 237 -12.53 7.88 -1.15
CA VAL A 237 -12.33 8.31 0.24
C VAL A 237 -13.63 8.88 0.82
N THR A 238 -14.37 9.70 0.05
CA THR A 238 -15.64 10.31 0.51
C THR A 238 -16.75 9.27 0.75
N LEU A 239 -16.72 8.13 0.04
CA LEU A 239 -17.72 7.07 0.20
C LEU A 239 -17.41 6.11 1.36
N THR A 240 -16.16 6.08 1.83
CA THR A 240 -15.70 5.16 2.89
C THR A 240 -15.60 5.83 4.27
N THR A 241 -15.77 7.14 4.35
CA THR A 241 -15.86 7.94 5.58
C THR A 241 -17.28 8.27 5.94
#